data_da8b6253dede71f4e9718eb477ae5f9d
#
_entry.id   da8b6253dede71f4e9718eb477ae5f9d
#
_cell.length_a   1.000
_cell.length_b   1.000
_cell.length_c   1.000
_cell.angle_alpha   90.00
_cell.angle_beta   90.00
_cell.angle_gamma   90.00
#
_symmetry.space_group_name_H-M   'P 1'
#
loop_
_entity.id
_entity.type
_entity.pdbx_description
1 polymer ?
#
loop_
_entity_poly.entity_id
_entity_poly.type
_entity_poly.pdbx_seq_one_letter_code
_entity_poly.pdbx_strand_id
1 'polypeptide(L)'
;AAIREAVGAEPAVGALDITLYRDDLTTIAPHPVIQGTDIPVSIDGRTVVLADDVLFTGRTVRAALDELVDFGRPARIELAVLVDRGHRELPIRADYVGKDLPTSRPEIVQVQLRESDGEDRVVLLEPATVRPPQSKPTSRKKPRAKRGRK
;
A
#
# COMPACT_ATOMS: atom_id res chain seq x y z
N ALA A 1 6.38 4.73 22.41
CA ALA A 1 7.02 5.86 23.13
C ALA A 1 6.16 7.12 23.04
N ALA A 2 5.85 7.66 21.83
CA ALA A 2 5.15 8.95 21.67
C ALA A 2 3.73 8.98 22.31
N ILE A 3 2.93 7.93 22.15
CA ILE A 3 1.57 7.88 22.73
C ILE A 3 1.64 7.90 24.26
N ARG A 4 2.55 7.13 24.85
CA ARG A 4 2.76 7.13 26.29
C ARG A 4 3.17 8.52 26.82
N GLU A 5 4.03 9.19 26.09
CA GLU A 5 4.48 10.57 26.43
C GLU A 5 3.32 11.57 26.34
N ALA A 6 2.46 11.45 25.31
CA ALA A 6 1.35 12.37 25.09
C ALA A 6 0.18 12.17 26.06
N VAL A 7 -0.17 10.92 26.42
CA VAL A 7 -1.40 10.61 27.18
C VAL A 7 -1.13 9.98 28.56
N GLY A 8 0.13 9.75 28.94
CA GLY A 8 0.51 9.16 30.22
C GLY A 8 0.15 7.67 30.40
N ALA A 9 -0.36 7.02 29.35
CA ALA A 9 -0.74 5.63 29.34
C ALA A 9 -0.14 4.88 28.15
N GLU A 10 0.20 3.62 28.33
CA GLU A 10 0.71 2.75 27.27
C GLU A 10 -0.45 1.91 26.73
N PRO A 11 -0.86 2.12 25.46
CA PRO A 11 -1.90 1.29 24.85
C PRO A 11 -1.35 -0.11 24.63
N ALA A 12 -2.24 -1.12 24.67
CA ALA A 12 -1.91 -2.43 24.15
C ALA A 12 -1.72 -2.31 22.62
N VAL A 13 -0.62 -2.84 22.10
CA VAL A 13 -0.29 -2.84 20.67
C VAL A 13 -0.28 -4.28 20.19
N GLY A 14 -0.96 -4.54 19.09
CA GLY A 14 -0.98 -5.82 18.40
C GLY A 14 -0.61 -5.65 16.92
N ALA A 15 -0.42 -6.76 16.23
CA ALA A 15 -0.17 -6.81 14.80
C ALA A 15 -1.15 -7.77 14.13
N LEU A 16 -1.70 -7.38 12.98
CA LEU A 16 -2.55 -8.20 12.13
C LEU A 16 -1.76 -8.68 10.91
N ASP A 17 -1.85 -9.96 10.60
CA ASP A 17 -1.35 -10.52 9.34
C ASP A 17 -2.51 -10.74 8.36
N ILE A 18 -2.77 -9.74 7.55
CA ILE A 18 -3.88 -9.75 6.59
C ILE A 18 -3.63 -10.58 5.34
N THR A 19 -2.52 -11.31 5.27
CA THR A 19 -2.11 -12.04 4.07
C THR A 19 -3.21 -12.96 3.53
N LEU A 20 -3.94 -13.66 4.40
CA LEU A 20 -5.01 -14.59 4.00
C LEU A 20 -6.32 -13.91 3.58
N TYR A 21 -6.51 -12.64 3.94
CA TYR A 21 -7.75 -11.87 3.70
C TYR A 21 -7.66 -10.92 2.50
N ARG A 22 -6.51 -10.88 1.82
CA ARG A 22 -6.29 -10.02 0.64
C ARG A 22 -6.90 -10.61 -0.61
N ASP A 23 -7.58 -9.78 -1.40
CA ASP A 23 -8.21 -10.16 -2.68
C ASP A 23 -7.19 -10.39 -3.81
N ASP A 24 -5.93 -9.96 -3.63
CA ASP A 24 -4.87 -9.95 -4.65
C ASP A 24 -3.81 -11.05 -4.45
N LEU A 25 -4.10 -12.06 -3.63
CA LEU A 25 -3.20 -13.19 -3.33
C LEU A 25 -2.61 -13.87 -4.57
N THR A 26 -3.35 -13.89 -5.67
CA THR A 26 -2.91 -14.52 -6.93
C THR A 26 -1.81 -13.75 -7.66
N THR A 27 -1.59 -12.49 -7.30
CA THR A 27 -0.64 -11.59 -7.98
C THR A 27 0.64 -11.33 -7.17
N ILE A 28 0.70 -11.71 -5.89
CA ILE A 28 1.76 -11.22 -4.99
C ILE A 28 2.96 -12.16 -4.88
N ALA A 29 2.82 -13.42 -4.80
CA ALA A 29 3.93 -14.38 -4.83
C ALA A 29 3.43 -15.83 -4.78
N PRO A 30 4.19 -16.80 -5.29
CA PRO A 30 3.81 -18.21 -5.21
C PRO A 30 3.76 -18.77 -3.79
N HIS A 31 4.41 -18.10 -2.81
CA HIS A 31 4.41 -18.49 -1.39
C HIS A 31 4.43 -17.24 -0.49
N PRO A 32 3.25 -16.70 -0.08
CA PRO A 32 3.21 -15.60 0.87
C PRO A 32 3.75 -16.07 2.23
N VAL A 33 4.60 -15.24 2.84
CA VAL A 33 5.11 -15.49 4.19
C VAL A 33 4.08 -15.00 5.18
N ILE A 34 3.46 -15.91 5.93
CA ILE A 34 2.53 -15.62 7.02
C ILE A 34 3.37 -15.36 8.27
N GLN A 35 3.27 -14.16 8.83
CA GLN A 35 3.98 -13.78 10.05
C GLN A 35 3.18 -14.09 11.32
N GLY A 36 1.87 -14.25 11.17
CA GLY A 36 0.94 -14.52 12.25
C GLY A 36 0.41 -13.24 12.92
N THR A 37 -0.87 -13.29 13.28
CA THR A 37 -1.54 -12.20 13.99
C THR A 37 -1.25 -12.33 15.50
N ASP A 38 -0.88 -11.21 16.12
CA ASP A 38 -0.65 -11.11 17.58
C ASP A 38 -1.52 -9.99 18.16
N ILE A 39 -2.53 -10.39 18.94
CA ILE A 39 -3.42 -9.48 19.68
C ILE A 39 -3.30 -9.82 21.17
N PRO A 40 -2.48 -9.07 21.94
CA PRO A 40 -2.08 -9.46 23.30
C PRO A 40 -3.19 -9.31 24.34
N VAL A 41 -4.33 -8.69 23.99
CA VAL A 41 -5.46 -8.46 24.90
C VAL A 41 -6.79 -8.76 24.21
N SER A 42 -7.83 -9.12 25.00
CA SER A 42 -9.19 -9.18 24.44
C SER A 42 -9.61 -7.82 23.91
N ILE A 43 -10.19 -7.82 22.70
CA ILE A 43 -10.73 -6.62 22.06
C ILE A 43 -12.22 -6.43 22.31
N ASP A 44 -12.89 -7.39 22.97
CA ASP A 44 -14.33 -7.34 23.23
C ASP A 44 -14.74 -6.08 24.00
N GLY A 45 -15.72 -5.37 23.46
CA GLY A 45 -16.26 -4.15 24.04
C GLY A 45 -15.29 -2.96 24.09
N ARG A 46 -14.10 -3.07 23.50
CA ARG A 46 -13.08 -2.02 23.45
C ARG A 46 -13.17 -1.18 22.18
N THR A 47 -12.63 0.02 22.23
CA THR A 47 -12.29 0.77 21.00
C THR A 47 -10.92 0.29 20.52
N VAL A 48 -10.87 -0.15 19.28
CA VAL A 48 -9.65 -0.56 18.58
C VAL A 48 -9.29 0.52 17.56
N VAL A 49 -8.04 0.95 17.53
CA VAL A 49 -7.52 1.83 16.47
C VAL A 49 -6.69 0.97 15.53
N LEU A 50 -7.19 0.80 14.30
CA LEU A 50 -6.44 0.22 13.18
C LEU A 50 -5.49 1.28 12.65
N ALA A 51 -4.20 0.97 12.57
CA ALA A 51 -3.18 1.86 12.01
C ALA A 51 -2.60 1.28 10.73
N ASP A 52 -2.49 2.11 9.68
CA ASP A 52 -1.89 1.76 8.39
C ASP A 52 -1.04 2.93 7.90
N ASP A 53 -0.11 2.68 6.98
CA ASP A 53 0.75 3.72 6.42
C ASP A 53 0.04 4.49 5.29
N VAL A 54 -0.56 3.81 4.32
CA VAL A 54 -1.15 4.44 3.13
C VAL A 54 -2.56 3.93 2.83
N LEU A 55 -3.53 4.80 2.99
CA LEU A 55 -4.90 4.52 2.56
C LEU A 55 -5.08 4.82 1.06
N PHE A 56 -5.34 3.79 0.29
CA PHE A 56 -5.58 3.84 -1.15
C PHE A 56 -7.00 3.38 -1.50
N THR A 57 -7.16 2.17 -1.99
CA THR A 57 -8.46 1.62 -2.42
C THR A 57 -9.39 1.27 -1.26
N GLY A 58 -8.84 1.02 -0.08
CA GLY A 58 -9.52 0.50 1.11
C GLY A 58 -9.51 -1.01 1.23
N ARG A 59 -8.95 -1.77 0.27
CA ARG A 59 -8.94 -3.23 0.28
C ARG A 59 -8.12 -3.81 1.43
N THR A 60 -6.97 -3.21 1.73
CA THR A 60 -6.14 -3.57 2.90
C THR A 60 -6.92 -3.42 4.19
N VAL A 61 -7.58 -2.28 4.36
CA VAL A 61 -8.39 -2.00 5.56
C VAL A 61 -9.57 -2.98 5.66
N ARG A 62 -10.24 -3.29 4.56
CA ARG A 62 -11.31 -4.30 4.55
C ARG A 62 -10.77 -5.65 5.02
N ALA A 63 -9.62 -6.11 4.49
CA ALA A 63 -9.00 -7.35 4.91
C ALA A 63 -8.68 -7.35 6.42
N ALA A 64 -8.15 -6.24 6.95
CA ALA A 64 -7.88 -6.09 8.36
C ALA A 64 -9.15 -6.11 9.23
N LEU A 65 -10.26 -5.53 8.75
CA LEU A 65 -11.55 -5.59 9.44
C LEU A 65 -12.11 -7.01 9.47
N ASP A 66 -12.03 -7.73 8.34
CA ASP A 66 -12.49 -9.12 8.24
C ASP A 66 -11.70 -10.01 9.23
N GLU A 67 -10.38 -9.86 9.30
CA GLU A 67 -9.54 -10.61 10.23
C GLU A 67 -9.82 -10.23 11.69
N LEU A 68 -9.92 -8.92 11.98
CA LEU A 68 -10.09 -8.45 13.37
C LEU A 68 -11.35 -9.01 14.05
N VAL A 69 -12.45 -9.19 13.31
CA VAL A 69 -13.69 -9.71 13.86
C VAL A 69 -13.60 -11.19 14.24
N ASP A 70 -12.62 -11.94 13.73
CA ASP A 70 -12.36 -13.32 14.14
C ASP A 70 -11.72 -13.40 15.55
N PHE A 71 -11.12 -12.30 16.03
CA PHE A 71 -10.47 -12.21 17.35
C PHE A 71 -11.39 -11.67 18.45
N GLY A 72 -12.56 -11.17 18.11
CA GLY A 72 -13.52 -10.68 19.12
C GLY A 72 -14.46 -9.63 18.56
N ARG A 73 -15.26 -9.05 19.48
CA ARG A 73 -16.29 -8.07 19.14
C ARG A 73 -15.98 -6.70 19.74
N PRO A 74 -15.17 -5.86 19.10
CA PRO A 74 -14.91 -4.52 19.57
C PRO A 74 -16.19 -3.68 19.58
N ALA A 75 -16.31 -2.76 20.54
CA ALA A 75 -17.41 -1.80 20.56
C ALA A 75 -17.31 -0.79 19.41
N ARG A 76 -16.08 -0.50 18.98
CA ARG A 76 -15.80 0.44 17.90
C ARG A 76 -14.43 0.15 17.29
N ILE A 77 -14.32 0.33 15.98
CA ILE A 77 -13.06 0.32 15.25
C ILE A 77 -12.89 1.69 14.62
N GLU A 78 -11.75 2.32 14.84
CA GLU A 78 -11.34 3.58 14.24
C GLU A 78 -10.12 3.34 13.37
N LEU A 79 -10.00 4.09 12.29
CA LEU A 79 -8.90 3.96 11.32
C LEU A 79 -7.99 5.19 11.40
N ALA A 80 -6.71 4.94 11.64
CA ALA A 80 -5.65 5.95 11.59
C ALA A 80 -4.69 5.63 10.44
N VAL A 81 -4.41 6.60 9.58
CA VAL A 81 -3.46 6.43 8.46
C VAL A 81 -2.47 7.58 8.41
N LEU A 82 -1.24 7.26 8.04
CA LEU A 82 -0.22 8.30 7.88
C LEU A 82 -0.53 9.14 6.64
N VAL A 83 -0.87 8.50 5.52
CA VAL A 83 -1.18 9.16 4.26
C VAL A 83 -2.50 8.66 3.69
N ASP A 84 -3.38 9.58 3.34
CA ASP A 84 -4.54 9.31 2.49
C ASP A 84 -4.25 9.81 1.08
N ARG A 85 -4.19 8.91 0.10
CA ARG A 85 -3.89 9.26 -1.30
C ARG A 85 -5.11 9.31 -2.21
N GLY A 86 -6.30 9.08 -1.68
CA GLY A 86 -7.54 9.01 -2.46
C GLY A 86 -7.73 7.69 -3.22
N HIS A 87 -8.52 7.73 -4.28
CA HIS A 87 -8.83 6.60 -5.20
C HIS A 87 -9.52 5.40 -4.56
N ARG A 88 -10.46 5.65 -3.64
CA ARG A 88 -11.25 4.59 -2.99
C ARG A 88 -12.01 3.72 -4.00
N GLU A 89 -12.00 2.42 -3.75
CA GLU A 89 -12.88 1.44 -4.40
C GLU A 89 -13.93 0.88 -3.43
N LEU A 90 -13.70 1.06 -2.13
CA LEU A 90 -14.61 0.69 -1.06
C LEU A 90 -15.02 1.94 -0.26
N PRO A 91 -16.19 1.97 0.38
CA PRO A 91 -16.69 3.11 1.16
C PRO A 91 -15.99 3.20 2.53
N ILE A 92 -14.67 3.27 2.54
CA ILE A 92 -13.81 3.32 3.72
C ILE A 92 -13.20 4.71 3.82
N ARG A 93 -13.29 5.30 5.02
CA ARG A 93 -12.70 6.57 5.37
C ARG A 93 -11.95 6.45 6.68
N ALA A 94 -10.76 7.07 6.76
CA ALA A 94 -10.03 7.14 8.01
C ALA A 94 -10.64 8.19 8.96
N ASP A 95 -10.60 7.89 10.26
CA ASP A 95 -10.96 8.81 11.33
C ASP A 95 -9.81 9.80 11.58
N TYR A 96 -8.58 9.33 11.45
CA TYR A 96 -7.36 10.11 11.66
C TYR A 96 -6.46 10.01 10.43
N VAL A 97 -6.10 11.16 9.86
CA VAL A 97 -5.23 11.26 8.68
C VAL A 97 -4.06 12.17 9.01
N GLY A 98 -2.85 11.66 8.89
CA GLY A 98 -1.64 12.46 9.05
C GLY A 98 -1.47 13.48 7.90
N LYS A 99 -1.65 13.01 6.66
CA LYS A 99 -1.53 13.85 5.46
C LYS A 99 -2.45 13.39 4.35
N ASP A 100 -3.28 14.31 3.83
CA ASP A 100 -3.94 14.14 2.54
C ASP A 100 -2.93 14.44 1.43
N LEU A 101 -2.73 13.47 0.54
CA LEU A 101 -1.81 13.57 -0.59
C LEU A 101 -2.54 13.22 -1.89
N PRO A 102 -3.13 14.20 -2.59
CA PRO A 102 -3.74 13.97 -3.89
C PRO A 102 -2.71 13.42 -4.88
N THR A 103 -3.02 12.28 -5.48
CA THR A 103 -2.15 11.59 -6.43
C THR A 103 -2.93 11.20 -7.68
N SER A 104 -2.23 10.88 -8.76
CA SER A 104 -2.81 10.12 -9.86
C SER A 104 -2.83 8.62 -9.53
N ARG A 105 -3.71 7.85 -10.18
CA ARG A 105 -3.84 6.41 -9.91
C ARG A 105 -2.56 5.60 -10.11
N PRO A 106 -1.76 5.83 -11.17
CA PRO A 106 -0.55 5.08 -11.43
C PRO A 106 0.65 5.48 -10.56
N GLU A 107 0.63 6.62 -9.89
CA GLU A 107 1.68 6.99 -8.93
C GLU A 107 1.68 6.05 -7.74
N ILE A 108 2.83 5.87 -7.11
CA ILE A 108 3.00 5.03 -5.93
C ILE A 108 3.45 5.90 -4.76
N VAL A 109 2.74 5.81 -3.65
CA VAL A 109 3.18 6.41 -2.38
C VAL A 109 3.92 5.34 -1.59
N GLN A 110 5.15 5.63 -1.22
CA GLN A 110 5.98 4.77 -0.39
C GLN A 110 6.33 5.49 0.90
N VAL A 111 5.98 4.89 2.02
CA VAL A 111 6.40 5.32 3.35
C VAL A 111 7.66 4.57 3.73
N GLN A 112 8.66 5.28 4.19
CA GLN A 112 9.90 4.74 4.73
C GLN A 112 10.02 5.16 6.18
N LEU A 113 10.42 4.22 7.03
CA LEU A 113 10.56 4.43 8.47
C LEU A 113 12.01 4.17 8.88
N ARG A 114 12.49 4.97 9.81
CA ARG A 114 13.88 4.87 10.29
C ARG A 114 14.24 3.49 10.81
N GLU A 115 13.28 2.80 11.42
CA GLU A 115 13.47 1.48 12.01
C GLU A 115 13.75 0.41 10.95
N SER A 116 13.17 0.53 9.75
CA SER A 116 13.30 -0.44 8.66
C SER A 116 14.16 0.07 7.51
N ASP A 117 14.07 1.38 7.21
CA ASP A 117 14.64 1.98 5.99
C ASP A 117 15.79 2.95 6.27
N GLY A 118 16.06 3.25 7.56
CA GLY A 118 17.13 4.15 8.00
C GLY A 118 16.76 5.63 8.00
N GLU A 119 15.63 6.01 7.47
CA GLU A 119 15.12 7.39 7.45
C GLU A 119 13.59 7.44 7.47
N ASP A 120 13.03 8.53 8.02
CA ASP A 120 11.60 8.77 8.05
C ASP A 120 11.24 9.69 6.88
N ARG A 121 10.57 9.15 5.86
CA ARG A 121 10.07 9.96 4.73
C ARG A 121 8.91 9.32 4.00
N VAL A 122 8.16 10.15 3.29
CA VAL A 122 7.15 9.73 2.31
C VAL A 122 7.63 10.12 0.93
N VAL A 123 7.67 9.17 0.02
CA VAL A 123 8.12 9.35 -1.38
C VAL A 123 6.96 9.11 -2.31
N LEU A 124 6.78 10.02 -3.26
CA LEU A 124 5.88 9.83 -4.40
C LEU A 124 6.71 9.39 -5.61
N LEU A 125 6.43 8.20 -6.10
CA LEU A 125 7.10 7.60 -7.25
C LEU A 125 6.19 7.69 -8.47
N GLU A 126 6.72 8.23 -9.57
CA GLU A 126 6.05 8.15 -10.86
C GLU A 126 6.22 6.74 -11.45
N PRO A 127 5.21 6.21 -12.16
CA PRO A 127 5.36 4.95 -12.85
C PRO A 127 6.50 5.07 -13.87
N ALA A 128 7.39 4.10 -13.89
CA ALA A 128 8.46 4.05 -14.90
C ALA A 128 7.80 4.12 -16.28
N THR A 129 8.06 5.20 -17.01
CA THR A 129 7.57 5.36 -18.38
C THR A 129 8.27 4.28 -19.20
N VAL A 130 7.56 3.18 -19.50
CA VAL A 130 8.04 2.19 -20.47
C VAL A 130 8.11 2.90 -21.80
N ARG A 131 9.29 3.45 -22.13
CA ARG A 131 9.52 3.95 -23.49
C ARG A 131 9.31 2.79 -24.45
N PRO A 132 8.37 2.88 -25.41
CA PRO A 132 8.26 1.85 -26.43
C PRO A 132 9.63 1.70 -27.12
N PRO A 133 10.07 0.48 -27.46
CA PRO A 133 11.34 0.27 -28.10
C PRO A 133 11.40 1.15 -29.36
N GLN A 134 12.39 2.03 -29.44
CA GLN A 134 12.60 2.86 -30.60
C GLN A 134 12.79 1.92 -31.80
N SER A 135 11.86 1.97 -32.76
CA SER A 135 11.98 1.26 -34.02
C SER A 135 13.27 1.72 -34.70
N LYS A 136 14.22 0.80 -34.90
CA LYS A 136 15.45 1.09 -35.67
C LYS A 136 15.06 1.63 -37.01
N PRO A 137 15.70 2.73 -37.52
CA PRO A 137 15.41 3.25 -38.82
C PRO A 137 15.72 2.16 -39.86
N THR A 138 14.73 1.74 -40.60
CA THR A 138 14.90 0.84 -41.73
C THR A 138 15.77 1.54 -42.78
N SER A 139 16.99 1.05 -42.97
CA SER A 139 17.89 1.52 -44.02
C SER A 139 17.25 1.27 -45.39
N ARG A 140 16.75 2.32 -46.05
CA ARG A 140 16.32 2.27 -47.44
C ARG A 140 17.49 1.85 -48.29
N LYS A 141 17.51 0.62 -48.83
CA LYS A 141 18.42 0.19 -49.89
C LYS A 141 18.20 1.07 -51.08
N LYS A 142 19.28 1.78 -51.53
CA LYS A 142 19.28 2.52 -52.77
C LYS A 142 19.07 1.55 -53.95
N PRO A 143 18.27 1.92 -54.98
CA PRO A 143 18.09 1.09 -56.17
C PRO A 143 19.38 1.04 -56.99
N ARG A 144 19.76 -0.17 -57.38
CA ARG A 144 20.95 -0.49 -58.20
C ARG A 144 20.72 -0.01 -59.63
N ALA A 145 21.54 0.94 -60.09
CA ALA A 145 21.52 1.43 -61.48
C ALA A 145 21.81 0.31 -62.47
N LYS A 146 20.91 0.09 -63.43
CA LYS A 146 21.15 -0.81 -64.56
C LYS A 146 22.17 -0.17 -65.49
N ARG A 147 23.37 -0.78 -65.63
CA ARG A 147 24.31 -0.47 -66.69
C ARG A 147 23.77 -1.05 -68.00
N GLY A 148 23.50 -0.15 -68.99
CA GLY A 148 23.20 -0.56 -70.34
C GLY A 148 24.45 -1.10 -71.03
N ARG A 149 24.25 -2.15 -71.80
CA ARG A 149 25.22 -2.68 -72.78
C ARG A 149 24.86 -2.13 -74.13
N LYS A 150 25.88 -1.58 -74.78
CA LYS A 150 25.93 -1.44 -76.21
C LYS A 150 26.38 -2.78 -76.84
#